data_081d6a5a5d4de7fb438b968a235b2bde
#
_entry.id   081d6a5a5d4de7fb438b968a235b2bde
#
_cell.length_a   1.000
_cell.length_b   1.000
_cell.length_c   1.000
_cell.angle_alpha   90.00
_cell.angle_beta   90.00
_cell.angle_gamma   90.00
#
_symmetry.space_group_name_H-M   'P 1'
#
loop_
_entity.id
_entity.type
_entity.pdbx_description
1 polymer ?
#
loop_
_entity_poly.entity_id
_entity_poly.type
_entity_poly.pdbx_seq_one_letter_code
_entity_poly.pdbx_strand_id
1 'polypeptide(L)'
;MLDFHEHLPKLVPHRPGAKDVFAGDAKRAASARFNATLQAGYFILAVRAAGLAAGPMTGYDGAGINAEFFGDGRHSVLAVVNIGKPGEDAWFARAPRLDYDEAVSSV
;
A
#
# COMPACT_ATOMS: atom_id res chain seq x y z
N MET A 1 3.16 -4.88 7.54
CA MET A 1 3.32 -5.79 8.70
C MET A 1 3.32 -7.22 8.18
N LEU A 2 4.42 -7.95 8.40
CA LEU A 2 4.60 -9.31 7.87
C LEU A 2 3.99 -10.39 8.77
N ASP A 3 3.69 -10.07 10.00
CA ASP A 3 3.10 -10.96 11.00
C ASP A 3 1.58 -10.81 11.17
N PHE A 4 0.89 -10.21 10.20
CA PHE A 4 -0.57 -10.00 10.22
C PHE A 4 -1.37 -11.28 10.48
N HIS A 5 -0.84 -12.43 10.05
CA HIS A 5 -1.51 -13.72 10.21
C HIS A 5 -1.71 -14.13 11.67
N GLU A 6 -0.89 -13.63 12.59
CA GLU A 6 -1.04 -13.84 14.03
C GLU A 6 -2.35 -13.22 14.58
N HIS A 7 -2.87 -12.22 13.90
CA HIS A 7 -4.11 -11.54 14.29
C HIS A 7 -5.37 -12.14 13.66
N LEU A 8 -5.23 -13.05 12.69
CA LEU A 8 -6.36 -13.63 11.98
C LEU A 8 -7.37 -14.36 12.88
N PRO A 9 -6.97 -15.10 13.94
CA PRO A 9 -7.95 -15.69 14.84
C PRO A 9 -8.91 -14.68 15.49
N LYS A 10 -8.42 -13.45 15.73
CA LYS A 10 -9.23 -12.34 16.25
C LYS A 10 -10.06 -11.67 15.16
N LEU A 11 -9.47 -11.48 13.97
CA LEU A 11 -10.09 -10.72 12.88
C LEU A 11 -11.13 -11.54 12.10
N VAL A 12 -10.95 -12.86 12.04
CA VAL A 12 -11.81 -13.78 11.27
C VAL A 12 -12.16 -15.00 12.15
N PRO A 13 -12.86 -14.80 13.27
CA PRO A 13 -13.10 -15.85 14.26
C PRO A 13 -13.91 -17.04 13.71
N HIS A 14 -14.69 -16.82 12.64
CA HIS A 14 -15.46 -17.86 11.95
C HIS A 14 -14.59 -18.77 11.06
N ARG A 15 -13.27 -18.52 10.94
CA ARG A 15 -12.32 -19.34 10.15
C ARG A 15 -11.09 -19.71 10.96
N PRO A 16 -11.19 -20.70 11.88
CA PRO A 16 -10.08 -21.04 12.79
C PRO A 16 -8.76 -21.38 12.09
N GLY A 17 -8.82 -22.03 10.91
CA GLY A 17 -7.64 -22.36 10.10
C GLY A 17 -7.07 -21.21 9.24
N ALA A 18 -7.59 -19.99 9.36
CA ALA A 18 -7.14 -18.87 8.52
C ALA A 18 -5.64 -18.55 8.71
N LYS A 19 -5.12 -18.69 9.93
CA LYS A 19 -3.69 -18.49 10.24
C LYS A 19 -2.80 -19.44 9.45
N ASP A 20 -3.16 -20.71 9.36
CA ASP A 20 -2.34 -21.76 8.74
C ASP A 20 -2.21 -21.57 7.22
N VAL A 21 -3.20 -20.93 6.59
CA VAL A 21 -3.15 -20.55 5.18
C VAL A 21 -1.95 -19.65 4.86
N PHE A 22 -1.47 -18.90 5.85
CA PHE A 22 -0.35 -17.96 5.73
C PHE A 22 0.91 -18.41 6.49
N ALA A 23 1.05 -19.70 6.80
CA ALA A 23 2.23 -20.25 7.45
C ALA A 23 3.51 -20.08 6.60
N GLY A 24 3.41 -20.15 5.27
CA GLY A 24 4.54 -19.97 4.37
C GLY A 24 4.91 -18.51 4.16
N ASP A 25 6.18 -18.16 4.33
CA ASP A 25 6.71 -16.79 4.29
C ASP A 25 6.43 -16.07 2.96
N ALA A 26 6.66 -16.76 1.84
CA ALA A 26 6.45 -16.17 0.51
C ALA A 26 4.97 -15.78 0.28
N LYS A 27 4.03 -16.66 0.63
CA LYS A 27 2.60 -16.40 0.51
C LYS A 27 2.16 -15.27 1.44
N ARG A 28 2.69 -15.27 2.66
CA ARG A 28 2.43 -14.23 3.65
C ARG A 28 2.91 -12.87 3.17
N ALA A 29 4.15 -12.78 2.69
CA ALA A 29 4.72 -11.54 2.16
C ALA A 29 3.94 -11.03 0.94
N ALA A 30 3.59 -11.90 0.00
CA ALA A 30 2.80 -11.53 -1.18
C ALA A 30 1.41 -10.98 -0.79
N SER A 31 0.71 -11.65 0.14
CA SER A 31 -0.59 -11.20 0.64
C SER A 31 -0.49 -9.88 1.39
N ALA A 32 0.52 -9.71 2.26
CA ALA A 32 0.74 -8.47 2.98
C ALA A 32 0.98 -7.30 2.01
N ARG A 33 1.83 -7.50 0.99
CA ARG A 33 2.11 -6.48 -0.03
C ARG A 33 0.85 -6.12 -0.83
N PHE A 34 0.10 -7.12 -1.30
CA PHE A 34 -1.13 -6.90 -2.06
C PHE A 34 -2.15 -6.06 -1.27
N ASN A 35 -2.44 -6.46 -0.03
CA ASN A 35 -3.39 -5.74 0.81
C ASN A 35 -2.89 -4.33 1.18
N ALA A 36 -1.61 -4.16 1.45
CA ALA A 36 -1.03 -2.85 1.73
C ALA A 36 -1.11 -1.92 0.51
N THR A 37 -0.93 -2.44 -0.71
CA THR A 37 -1.08 -1.67 -1.95
C THR A 37 -2.52 -1.18 -2.13
N LEU A 38 -3.52 -2.04 -1.88
CA LEU A 38 -4.92 -1.63 -1.91
C LEU A 38 -5.22 -0.52 -0.88
N GLN A 39 -4.73 -0.69 0.35
CA GLN A 39 -4.91 0.31 1.41
C GLN A 39 -4.19 1.63 1.08
N ALA A 40 -3.02 1.59 0.43
CA ALA A 40 -2.33 2.80 -0.01
C ALA A 40 -3.17 3.61 -1.01
N GLY A 41 -3.91 2.96 -1.91
CA GLY A 41 -4.88 3.61 -2.80
C GLY A 41 -5.98 4.34 -2.03
N TYR A 42 -6.61 3.67 -1.06
CA TYR A 42 -7.61 4.30 -0.18
C TYR A 42 -7.03 5.43 0.65
N PHE A 43 -5.81 5.28 1.15
CA PHE A 43 -5.13 6.32 1.91
C PHE A 43 -4.94 7.59 1.07
N ILE A 44 -4.47 7.47 -0.18
CA ILE A 44 -4.33 8.60 -1.10
C ILE A 44 -5.67 9.31 -1.33
N LEU A 45 -6.74 8.54 -1.55
CA LEU A 45 -8.09 9.09 -1.71
C LEU A 45 -8.57 9.81 -0.44
N ALA A 46 -8.32 9.24 0.73
CA ALA A 46 -8.68 9.84 2.01
C ALA A 46 -7.94 11.17 2.26
N VAL A 47 -6.64 11.24 1.94
CA VAL A 47 -5.86 12.48 2.00
C VAL A 47 -6.47 13.56 1.08
N ARG A 48 -6.86 13.17 -0.14
CA ARG A 48 -7.52 14.08 -1.08
C ARG A 48 -8.90 14.54 -0.57
N ALA A 49 -9.69 13.65 0.00
CA ALA A 49 -10.99 13.96 0.59
C ALA A 49 -10.87 14.92 1.79
N ALA A 50 -9.76 14.86 2.53
CA ALA A 50 -9.42 15.80 3.60
C ALA A 50 -8.94 17.18 3.09
N GLY A 51 -8.96 17.44 1.79
CA GLY A 51 -8.53 18.71 1.19
C GLY A 51 -7.02 18.89 1.08
N LEU A 52 -6.24 17.82 1.23
CA LEU A 52 -4.79 17.84 1.11
C LEU A 52 -4.32 17.22 -0.22
N ALA A 53 -3.09 17.49 -0.60
CA ALA A 53 -2.41 16.83 -1.70
C ALA A 53 -1.66 15.59 -1.19
N ALA A 54 -1.60 14.56 -2.02
CA ALA A 54 -0.79 13.36 -1.79
C ALA A 54 0.12 13.13 -2.98
N GLY A 55 1.42 12.98 -2.75
CA GLY A 55 2.44 12.66 -3.75
C GLY A 55 3.09 11.31 -3.45
N PRO A 56 2.53 10.18 -3.93
CA PRO A 56 3.13 8.87 -3.73
C PRO A 56 4.38 8.69 -4.61
N MET A 57 5.42 8.11 -4.02
CA MET A 57 6.71 7.87 -4.66
C MET A 57 7.21 6.47 -4.34
N THR A 58 7.92 5.86 -5.28
CA THR A 58 8.63 4.57 -5.12
C THR A 58 10.12 4.66 -5.46
N GLY A 59 10.58 5.77 -6.04
CA GLY A 59 11.98 6.02 -6.41
C GLY A 59 12.82 6.51 -5.22
N TYR A 60 13.00 5.68 -4.20
CA TYR A 60 13.76 5.98 -2.98
C TYR A 60 14.67 4.81 -2.61
N ASP A 61 15.64 5.04 -1.73
CA ASP A 61 16.45 3.97 -1.11
C ASP A 61 15.60 3.21 -0.07
N GLY A 62 14.92 2.17 -0.52
CA GLY A 62 14.11 1.32 0.34
C GLY A 62 14.90 0.56 1.40
N ALA A 63 16.15 0.20 1.12
CA ALA A 63 17.02 -0.48 2.08
C ALA A 63 17.41 0.47 3.21
N GLY A 64 17.81 1.69 2.89
CA GLY A 64 18.12 2.73 3.87
C GLY A 64 16.92 3.08 4.75
N ILE A 65 15.73 3.27 4.16
CA ILE A 65 14.50 3.54 4.93
C ILE A 65 14.17 2.37 5.87
N ASN A 66 14.26 1.13 5.40
CA ASN A 66 13.98 -0.03 6.24
C ASN A 66 14.99 -0.16 7.38
N ALA A 67 16.27 0.10 7.14
CA ALA A 67 17.31 0.06 8.17
C ALA A 67 17.08 1.12 9.25
N GLU A 68 16.70 2.34 8.84
CA GLU A 68 16.50 3.47 9.75
C GLU A 68 15.22 3.36 10.58
N PHE A 69 14.09 3.00 9.94
CA PHE A 69 12.77 3.08 10.56
C PHE A 69 12.14 1.73 10.93
N PHE A 70 12.62 0.63 10.35
CA PHE A 70 12.01 -0.71 10.48
C PHE A 70 13.05 -1.79 10.77
N GLY A 71 14.06 -1.48 11.60
CA GLY A 71 15.17 -2.37 11.95
C GLY A 71 14.75 -3.66 12.67
N ASP A 72 13.49 -3.77 13.12
CA ASP A 72 12.92 -4.99 13.70
C ASP A 72 12.54 -6.07 12.67
N GLY A 73 12.61 -5.75 11.36
CA GLY A 73 12.28 -6.66 10.26
C GLY A 73 10.79 -7.02 10.12
N ARG A 74 9.91 -6.46 10.96
CA ARG A 74 8.46 -6.75 10.92
C ARG A 74 7.70 -5.93 9.89
N HIS A 75 8.29 -4.85 9.44
CA HIS A 75 7.73 -3.93 8.47
C HIS A 75 8.70 -3.73 7.32
N SER A 76 8.16 -3.33 6.17
CA SER A 76 8.97 -2.84 5.06
C SER A 76 8.24 -1.69 4.39
N VAL A 77 9.00 -0.73 3.88
CA VAL A 77 8.46 0.40 3.14
C VAL A 77 7.79 -0.09 1.84
N LEU A 78 6.61 0.42 1.55
CA LEU A 78 5.87 0.17 0.31
C LEU A 78 5.95 1.37 -0.63
N ALA A 79 5.74 2.55 -0.09
CA ALA A 79 5.80 3.84 -0.78
C ALA A 79 6.10 4.93 0.24
N VAL A 80 6.66 6.04 -0.24
CA VAL A 80 6.73 7.30 0.51
C VAL A 80 5.63 8.20 -0.04
N VAL A 81 4.90 8.89 0.83
CA VAL A 81 3.82 9.78 0.42
C VAL A 81 4.02 11.14 1.05
N ASN A 82 4.28 12.15 0.22
CA ASN A 82 4.25 13.53 0.66
C ASN A 82 2.81 13.98 0.86
N ILE A 83 2.53 14.65 1.98
CA ILE A 83 1.19 15.15 2.30
C ILE A 83 1.29 16.62 2.70
N GLY A 84 0.42 17.46 2.13
CA GLY A 84 0.39 18.87 2.45
C GLY A 84 -0.64 19.64 1.64
N LYS A 85 -0.73 20.95 1.89
CA LYS A 85 -1.48 21.85 1.02
C LYS A 85 -0.64 22.12 -0.22
N PRO A 86 -1.21 22.02 -1.44
CA PRO A 86 -0.48 22.31 -2.67
C PRO A 86 -0.17 23.82 -2.74
N GLY A 87 1.01 24.17 -3.23
CA GLY A 87 1.35 25.53 -3.64
C GLY A 87 0.66 25.92 -4.95
N GLU A 88 0.80 27.17 -5.36
CA GLU A 88 0.14 27.70 -6.57
C GLU A 88 0.54 26.95 -7.84
N ASP A 89 1.83 26.54 -7.95
CA ASP A 89 2.39 25.84 -9.10
C ASP A 89 2.56 24.33 -8.88
N ALA A 90 1.78 23.74 -7.99
CA ALA A 90 1.95 22.33 -7.59
C ALA A 90 1.45 21.32 -8.64
N TRP A 91 0.73 21.77 -9.67
CA TRP A 91 0.04 20.88 -10.59
C TRP A 91 0.45 21.12 -12.05
N PHE A 92 0.77 20.04 -12.73
CA PHE A 92 0.78 20.02 -14.18
C PHE A 92 -0.64 19.77 -14.72
N ALA A 93 -0.86 20.04 -16.01
CA ALA A 93 -2.06 19.61 -16.68
C ALA A 93 -2.25 18.08 -16.52
N ARG A 94 -3.49 17.64 -16.47
CA ARG A 94 -3.77 16.21 -16.33
C ARG A 94 -3.15 15.43 -17.50
N ALA A 95 -2.28 14.50 -17.21
CA ALA A 95 -1.70 13.61 -18.20
C ALA A 95 -2.81 12.74 -18.86
N PRO A 96 -2.65 12.38 -20.15
CA PRO A 96 -3.55 11.44 -20.83
C PRO A 96 -3.69 10.12 -20.04
N ARG A 97 -4.78 9.44 -20.27
CA ARG A 97 -5.04 8.08 -19.79
C ARG A 97 -5.27 7.18 -21.00
N LEU A 98 -4.99 5.91 -20.82
CA LEU A 98 -5.40 4.90 -21.79
C LEU A 98 -6.91 4.92 -21.95
N ASP A 99 -7.38 4.68 -23.15
CA ASP A 99 -8.80 4.48 -23.41
C ASP A 99 -9.29 3.18 -22.74
N TYR A 100 -10.60 3.10 -22.53
CA TYR A 100 -11.19 1.97 -21.82
C TYR A 100 -10.82 0.63 -22.45
N ASP A 101 -10.90 0.53 -23.77
CA ASP A 101 -10.65 -0.70 -24.54
C ASP A 101 -9.17 -1.09 -24.58
N GLU A 102 -8.26 -0.15 -24.29
CA GLU A 102 -6.82 -0.43 -24.12
C GLU A 102 -6.50 -0.98 -22.73
N ALA A 103 -7.28 -0.57 -21.72
CA ALA A 103 -7.01 -0.89 -20.31
C ALA A 103 -7.83 -2.07 -19.78
N VAL A 104 -8.99 -2.38 -20.41
CA VAL A 104 -9.98 -3.34 -19.91
C VAL A 104 -10.42 -4.28 -21.02
N SER A 105 -10.41 -5.58 -20.74
CA SER A 105 -11.00 -6.61 -21.60
C SER A 105 -12.19 -7.23 -20.87
N SER A 106 -13.34 -7.31 -21.56
CA SER A 106 -14.51 -8.06 -21.09
C SER A 106 -14.42 -9.52 -21.55
N VAL A 107 -14.68 -10.45 -20.65
CA VAL A 107 -14.70 -11.89 -20.91
C VAL A 107 -16.09 -12.43 -20.59
#